data_1f4594f162e2953491a158398f4b690c
#
_entry.id   1f4594f162e2953491a158398f4b690c
#
_cell.length_a   1.000
_cell.length_b   1.000
_cell.length_c   1.000
_cell.angle_alpha   90.00
_cell.angle_beta   90.00
_cell.angle_gamma   90.00
#
_symmetry.space_group_name_H-M   'P 1'
#
loop_
_entity.id
_entity.type
_entity.pdbx_description
1 polymer ?
#
loop_
_entity_poly.entity_id
_entity_poly.type
_entity_poly.pdbx_seq_one_letter_code
_entity_poly.pdbx_strand_id
1 'polypeptide(L)'
;KGLVLKQVPVPEVGAGEVLIKIHKTAICGSDVHIYKWNQWAQQHVKPPQVIGHEYVGEVAELGAGVTGFTVGQRVSGEGHITCGHCRNCHTGNIQWCKHHIGVGVDRDGAFAEFVCIPARNVIAIDESLPEDVVSFFDAFGNATHTALMFPLIGEDVLITGAGPIGIIAGGICKYAGARRVVITDVNEYRLDLARRMGVDAAVNTAKEDLRKVMH
;
A
#
# COMPACT_ATOMS: atom_id res chain seq x y z
N LYS A 1 -22.45 -10.63 3.57
CA LYS A 1 -21.16 -10.67 4.29
C LYS A 1 -20.23 -11.66 3.60
N GLY A 2 -18.96 -11.31 3.47
CA GLY A 2 -17.95 -12.13 2.83
C GLY A 2 -17.73 -11.80 1.35
N LEU A 3 -16.80 -12.52 0.74
CA LEU A 3 -16.44 -12.40 -0.66
C LEU A 3 -17.01 -13.58 -1.45
N VAL A 4 -17.29 -13.35 -2.73
CA VAL A 4 -17.79 -14.39 -3.65
C VAL A 4 -16.92 -14.35 -4.89
N LEU A 5 -16.39 -15.49 -5.31
CA LEU A 5 -15.72 -15.62 -6.60
C LEU A 5 -16.75 -15.61 -7.74
N LYS A 6 -16.57 -14.72 -8.70
CA LYS A 6 -17.45 -14.59 -9.87
C LYS A 6 -16.64 -14.34 -11.13
N GLN A 7 -17.18 -14.76 -12.26
CA GLN A 7 -16.73 -14.29 -13.57
C GLN A 7 -17.30 -12.89 -13.80
N VAL A 8 -16.41 -11.95 -14.13
CA VAL A 8 -16.75 -10.57 -14.48
C VAL A 8 -16.13 -10.22 -15.84
N PRO A 9 -16.68 -9.27 -16.58
CA PRO A 9 -16.04 -8.80 -17.83
C PRO A 9 -14.63 -8.25 -17.54
N VAL A 10 -13.71 -8.45 -18.50
CA VAL A 10 -12.42 -7.74 -18.46
C VAL A 10 -12.69 -6.24 -18.59
N PRO A 11 -12.06 -5.38 -17.77
CA PRO A 11 -12.26 -3.93 -17.86
C PRO A 11 -11.93 -3.39 -19.26
N GLU A 12 -12.78 -2.50 -19.78
CA GLU A 12 -12.46 -1.74 -20.99
C GLU A 12 -11.41 -0.67 -20.69
N VAL A 13 -10.47 -0.50 -21.63
CA VAL A 13 -9.37 0.44 -21.46
C VAL A 13 -9.74 1.81 -22.00
N GLY A 14 -9.88 2.78 -21.12
CA GLY A 14 -10.14 4.17 -21.48
C GLY A 14 -8.89 4.92 -21.96
N ALA A 15 -9.10 6.10 -22.56
CA ALA A 15 -7.99 6.99 -22.90
C ALA A 15 -7.18 7.36 -21.64
N GLY A 16 -5.85 7.24 -21.70
CA GLY A 16 -4.96 7.51 -20.58
C GLY A 16 -4.92 6.43 -19.50
N GLU A 17 -5.57 5.28 -19.70
CA GLU A 17 -5.56 4.16 -18.78
C GLU A 17 -4.70 3.00 -19.28
N VAL A 18 -4.30 2.12 -18.37
CA VAL A 18 -3.51 0.92 -18.64
C VAL A 18 -4.26 -0.28 -18.05
N LEU A 19 -4.47 -1.31 -18.87
CA LEU A 19 -4.91 -2.61 -18.41
C LEU A 19 -3.70 -3.41 -17.94
N ILE A 20 -3.77 -3.91 -16.73
CA ILE A 20 -2.71 -4.70 -16.11
C ILE A 20 -3.25 -6.10 -15.86
N LYS A 21 -2.53 -7.10 -16.38
CA LYS A 21 -2.76 -8.50 -16.04
C LYS A 21 -2.07 -8.82 -14.73
N ILE A 22 -2.84 -9.22 -13.74
CA ILE A 22 -2.36 -9.44 -12.37
C ILE A 22 -1.63 -10.79 -12.28
N HIS A 23 -0.46 -10.78 -11.67
CA HIS A 23 0.31 -11.98 -11.35
C HIS A 23 0.13 -12.38 -9.89
N LYS A 24 0.30 -11.41 -8.96
CA LYS A 24 0.16 -11.63 -7.51
C LYS A 24 -0.49 -10.43 -6.85
N THR A 25 -1.18 -10.71 -5.75
CA THR A 25 -1.78 -9.69 -4.88
C THR A 25 -1.40 -9.94 -3.44
N ALA A 26 -1.41 -8.88 -2.63
CA ALA A 26 -1.34 -8.97 -1.18
C ALA A 26 -2.67 -8.54 -0.55
N ILE A 27 -2.88 -8.90 0.70
CA ILE A 27 -4.11 -8.60 1.45
C ILE A 27 -3.83 -7.46 2.42
N CYS A 28 -4.48 -6.33 2.21
CA CYS A 28 -4.44 -5.18 3.11
C CYS A 28 -5.41 -5.34 4.30
N GLY A 29 -5.17 -4.57 5.35
CA GLY A 29 -6.12 -4.47 6.46
C GLY A 29 -7.50 -3.97 6.05
N SER A 30 -7.60 -3.11 5.03
CA SER A 30 -8.86 -2.63 4.46
C SER A 30 -9.67 -3.75 3.81
N ASP A 31 -9.03 -4.71 3.14
CA ASP A 31 -9.71 -5.88 2.57
C ASP A 31 -10.34 -6.74 3.67
N VAL A 32 -9.67 -6.85 4.83
CA VAL A 32 -10.23 -7.55 6.01
C VAL A 32 -11.43 -6.81 6.57
N HIS A 33 -11.43 -5.46 6.56
CA HIS A 33 -12.60 -4.66 6.94
C HIS A 33 -13.78 -4.90 5.99
N ILE A 34 -13.52 -4.96 4.69
CA ILE A 34 -14.53 -5.26 3.67
C ILE A 34 -15.06 -6.69 3.85
N TYR A 35 -14.19 -7.67 4.03
CA TYR A 35 -14.58 -9.05 4.27
C TYR A 35 -15.50 -9.19 5.49
N LYS A 36 -15.16 -8.53 6.60
CA LYS A 36 -15.99 -8.50 7.83
C LYS A 36 -17.24 -7.66 7.70
N TRP A 37 -17.33 -6.83 6.67
CA TRP A 37 -18.42 -5.89 6.43
C TRP A 37 -18.71 -5.01 7.65
N ASN A 38 -17.66 -4.44 8.24
CA ASN A 38 -17.77 -3.58 9.40
C ASN A 38 -18.35 -2.19 9.05
N GLN A 39 -18.49 -1.32 10.02
CA GLN A 39 -19.08 0.02 9.83
C GLN A 39 -18.33 0.85 8.77
N TRP A 40 -16.99 0.79 8.75
CA TRP A 40 -16.18 1.48 7.74
C TRP A 40 -16.52 0.98 6.33
N ALA A 41 -16.52 -0.34 6.12
CA ALA A 41 -16.83 -0.93 4.82
C ALA A 41 -18.25 -0.57 4.34
N GLN A 42 -19.22 -0.57 5.24
CA GLN A 42 -20.62 -0.18 4.93
C GLN A 42 -20.75 1.27 4.48
N GLN A 43 -19.86 2.16 4.92
CA GLN A 43 -19.88 3.58 4.58
C GLN A 43 -19.11 3.89 3.27
N HIS A 44 -18.12 3.07 2.91
CA HIS A 44 -17.20 3.39 1.81
C HIS A 44 -17.35 2.50 0.59
N VAL A 45 -17.78 1.24 0.76
CA VAL A 45 -17.82 0.27 -0.36
C VAL A 45 -19.26 0.07 -0.84
N LYS A 46 -19.45 0.11 -2.15
CA LYS A 46 -20.76 -0.09 -2.81
C LYS A 46 -20.77 -1.39 -3.60
N PRO A 47 -21.22 -2.52 -3.02
CA PRO A 47 -21.30 -3.77 -3.76
C PRO A 47 -22.28 -3.72 -4.96
N PRO A 48 -22.02 -4.48 -6.04
CA PRO A 48 -20.88 -5.39 -6.23
C PRO A 48 -19.60 -4.63 -6.53
N GLN A 49 -18.46 -5.04 -5.92
CA GLN A 49 -17.17 -4.40 -6.07
C GLN A 49 -16.07 -5.46 -6.13
N VAL A 50 -15.16 -5.41 -7.10
CA VAL A 50 -13.90 -6.15 -7.05
C VAL A 50 -12.97 -5.40 -6.10
N ILE A 51 -12.49 -6.07 -5.06
CA ILE A 51 -11.62 -5.46 -4.05
C ILE A 51 -10.13 -5.71 -4.35
N GLY A 52 -9.23 -5.25 -3.47
CA GLY A 52 -7.77 -5.42 -3.60
C GLY A 52 -7.12 -4.22 -4.29
N HIS A 53 -5.95 -3.82 -3.78
CA HIS A 53 -5.20 -2.67 -4.31
C HIS A 53 -3.69 -2.85 -4.21
N GLU A 54 -3.22 -3.95 -3.64
CA GLU A 54 -1.82 -4.34 -3.52
C GLU A 54 -1.53 -5.44 -4.53
N TYR A 55 -0.68 -5.19 -5.53
CA TYR A 55 -0.47 -6.14 -6.62
C TYR A 55 0.83 -5.93 -7.39
N VAL A 56 1.22 -6.94 -8.14
CA VAL A 56 2.19 -6.89 -9.23
C VAL A 56 1.59 -7.59 -10.46
N GLY A 57 1.94 -7.10 -11.63
CA GLY A 57 1.47 -7.68 -12.90
C GLY A 57 2.28 -7.17 -14.09
N GLU A 58 1.71 -7.36 -15.27
CA GLU A 58 2.28 -6.89 -16.54
C GLU A 58 1.26 -6.05 -17.29
N VAL A 59 1.73 -5.10 -18.07
CA VAL A 59 0.89 -4.31 -18.98
C VAL A 59 0.29 -5.23 -20.04
N ALA A 60 -1.04 -5.35 -20.06
CA ALA A 60 -1.77 -6.12 -21.05
C ALA A 60 -2.22 -5.27 -22.24
N GLU A 61 -2.66 -4.02 -21.97
CA GLU A 61 -3.13 -3.09 -23.01
C GLU A 61 -2.89 -1.63 -22.57
N LEU A 62 -2.66 -0.77 -23.56
CA LEU A 62 -2.46 0.67 -23.37
C LEU A 62 -3.59 1.44 -24.02
N GLY A 63 -4.27 2.29 -23.26
CA GLY A 63 -5.29 3.19 -23.75
C GLY A 63 -4.72 4.30 -24.63
N ALA A 64 -5.58 4.95 -25.38
CA ALA A 64 -5.19 6.05 -26.26
C ALA A 64 -4.45 7.15 -25.48
N GLY A 65 -3.33 7.63 -26.01
CA GLY A 65 -2.52 8.70 -25.43
C GLY A 65 -1.56 8.26 -24.33
N VAL A 66 -1.53 6.99 -23.94
CA VAL A 66 -0.55 6.47 -22.98
C VAL A 66 0.82 6.36 -23.63
N THR A 67 1.84 6.91 -22.96
CA THR A 67 3.25 6.83 -23.34
C THR A 67 4.10 6.39 -22.16
N GLY A 68 5.32 5.91 -22.42
CA GLY A 68 6.26 5.53 -21.37
C GLY A 68 6.10 4.10 -20.84
N PHE A 69 5.14 3.33 -21.36
CA PHE A 69 4.96 1.92 -21.06
C PHE A 69 4.92 1.08 -22.32
N THR A 70 5.20 -0.21 -22.19
CA THR A 70 5.10 -1.21 -23.26
C THR A 70 4.30 -2.41 -22.79
N VAL A 71 3.57 -3.06 -23.70
CA VAL A 71 2.87 -4.33 -23.40
C VAL A 71 3.88 -5.39 -22.97
N GLY A 72 3.56 -6.15 -21.92
CA GLY A 72 4.45 -7.12 -21.28
C GLY A 72 5.38 -6.53 -20.22
N GLN A 73 5.44 -5.20 -20.06
CA GLN A 73 6.27 -4.57 -19.05
C GLN A 73 5.74 -4.88 -17.65
N ARG A 74 6.65 -5.28 -16.72
CA ARG A 74 6.30 -5.51 -15.32
C ARG A 74 5.97 -4.19 -14.62
N VAL A 75 4.84 -4.18 -13.93
CA VAL A 75 4.32 -2.99 -13.25
C VAL A 75 3.65 -3.34 -11.93
N SER A 76 3.55 -2.35 -11.08
CA SER A 76 2.62 -2.24 -9.96
C SER A 76 1.86 -0.93 -10.08
N GLY A 77 1.15 -0.49 -9.06
CA GLY A 77 0.43 0.77 -9.12
C GLY A 77 0.13 1.38 -7.76
N GLU A 78 -0.08 2.70 -7.78
CA GLU A 78 -0.58 3.48 -6.66
C GLU A 78 -2.11 3.40 -6.61
N GLY A 79 -2.64 2.89 -5.51
CA GLY A 79 -4.07 2.65 -5.32
C GLY A 79 -4.93 3.91 -5.18
N HIS A 80 -4.32 5.09 -4.95
CA HIS A 80 -5.06 6.35 -4.76
C HIS A 80 -5.04 7.20 -6.03
N ILE A 81 -6.13 7.17 -6.78
CA ILE A 81 -6.29 7.99 -7.98
C ILE A 81 -6.71 9.39 -7.58
N THR A 82 -5.84 10.37 -7.77
CA THR A 82 -6.08 11.76 -7.38
C THR A 82 -6.73 12.57 -8.52
N CYS A 83 -7.50 13.61 -8.20
CA CYS A 83 -8.22 14.39 -9.23
C CYS A 83 -7.29 15.31 -10.06
N GLY A 84 -6.11 15.66 -9.57
CA GLY A 84 -5.15 16.51 -10.24
C GLY A 84 -5.46 18.02 -10.24
N HIS A 85 -6.68 18.44 -9.87
CA HIS A 85 -7.14 19.84 -10.01
C HIS A 85 -7.61 20.51 -8.72
N CYS A 86 -7.73 19.81 -7.60
CA CYS A 86 -8.06 20.44 -6.33
C CYS A 86 -6.85 21.20 -5.75
N ARG A 87 -7.10 22.08 -4.77
CA ARG A 87 -6.04 22.87 -4.14
C ARG A 87 -4.88 21.99 -3.67
N ASN A 88 -5.17 20.86 -3.01
CA ASN A 88 -4.12 19.98 -2.51
C ASN A 88 -3.27 19.37 -3.62
N CYS A 89 -3.89 18.97 -4.74
CA CYS A 89 -3.15 18.49 -5.90
C CYS A 89 -2.26 19.60 -6.51
N HIS A 90 -2.79 20.81 -6.64
CA HIS A 90 -2.02 21.95 -7.18
C HIS A 90 -0.84 22.38 -6.31
N THR A 91 -0.89 22.13 -4.99
CA THR A 91 0.20 22.46 -4.06
C THR A 91 1.16 21.29 -3.80
N GLY A 92 1.07 20.20 -4.58
CA GLY A 92 1.93 19.03 -4.44
C GLY A 92 1.55 18.07 -3.30
N ASN A 93 0.46 18.36 -2.59
CA ASN A 93 -0.04 17.53 -1.48
C ASN A 93 -1.10 16.56 -1.98
N ILE A 94 -0.76 15.76 -2.99
CA ILE A 94 -1.70 14.87 -3.68
C ILE A 94 -2.30 13.80 -2.77
N GLN A 95 -1.56 13.35 -1.76
CA GLN A 95 -2.02 12.39 -0.74
C GLN A 95 -3.23 12.90 0.06
N TRP A 96 -3.48 14.21 0.07
CA TRP A 96 -4.65 14.86 0.68
C TRP A 96 -5.67 15.32 -0.36
N CYS A 97 -5.70 14.70 -1.52
CA CYS A 97 -6.71 14.99 -2.54
C CYS A 97 -8.12 14.83 -1.97
N LYS A 98 -8.95 15.87 -2.12
CA LYS A 98 -10.34 15.83 -1.62
C LYS A 98 -11.27 14.93 -2.44
N HIS A 99 -10.85 14.56 -3.64
CA HIS A 99 -11.62 13.80 -4.62
C HIS A 99 -10.82 12.58 -5.09
N HIS A 100 -10.08 11.96 -4.17
CA HIS A 100 -9.38 10.72 -4.50
C HIS A 100 -10.38 9.58 -4.70
N ILE A 101 -10.00 8.63 -5.53
CA ILE A 101 -10.74 7.39 -5.80
C ILE A 101 -9.82 6.24 -5.42
N GLY A 102 -10.24 5.40 -4.48
CA GLY A 102 -9.48 4.23 -4.05
C GLY A 102 -9.74 3.02 -4.94
N VAL A 103 -8.69 2.45 -5.52
CA VAL A 103 -8.76 1.17 -6.22
C VAL A 103 -9.14 0.08 -5.22
N GLY A 104 -10.09 -0.78 -5.58
CA GLY A 104 -10.61 -1.82 -4.69
C GLY A 104 -11.57 -1.34 -3.60
N VAL A 105 -11.88 -0.02 -3.55
CA VAL A 105 -12.81 0.60 -2.59
C VAL A 105 -13.90 1.40 -3.30
N ASP A 106 -13.49 2.39 -4.11
CA ASP A 106 -14.41 3.27 -4.84
C ASP A 106 -14.59 2.84 -6.31
N ARG A 107 -13.64 2.07 -6.83
CA ARG A 107 -13.68 1.42 -8.15
C ARG A 107 -13.10 0.01 -8.06
N ASP A 108 -13.33 -0.80 -9.10
CA ASP A 108 -12.84 -2.17 -9.16
C ASP A 108 -11.31 -2.25 -9.00
N GLY A 109 -10.89 -3.24 -8.23
CA GLY A 109 -9.52 -3.46 -7.79
C GLY A 109 -8.87 -4.71 -8.37
N ALA A 110 -7.82 -5.16 -7.68
CA ALA A 110 -6.84 -6.12 -8.18
C ALA A 110 -7.08 -7.59 -7.76
N PHE A 111 -8.13 -7.91 -6.98
CA PHE A 111 -8.48 -9.32 -6.71
C PHE A 111 -9.25 -9.90 -7.91
N ALA A 112 -8.65 -9.78 -9.09
CA ALA A 112 -9.12 -10.24 -10.38
C ALA A 112 -7.93 -10.59 -11.28
N GLU A 113 -8.19 -11.16 -12.45
CA GLU A 113 -7.14 -11.43 -13.44
C GLU A 113 -6.60 -10.14 -14.08
N PHE A 114 -7.42 -9.08 -14.11
CA PHE A 114 -7.07 -7.79 -14.71
C PHE A 114 -7.55 -6.63 -13.83
N VAL A 115 -6.78 -5.54 -13.82
CA VAL A 115 -7.19 -4.23 -13.30
C VAL A 115 -6.88 -3.15 -14.31
N CYS A 116 -7.74 -2.14 -14.42
CA CYS A 116 -7.52 -0.97 -15.27
C CYS A 116 -7.37 0.27 -14.42
N ILE A 117 -6.25 1.00 -14.56
CA ILE A 117 -5.96 2.22 -13.80
C ILE A 117 -5.36 3.31 -14.71
N PRO A 118 -5.45 4.61 -14.32
CA PRO A 118 -4.78 5.67 -15.07
C PRO A 118 -3.26 5.45 -15.15
N ALA A 119 -2.67 5.72 -16.31
CA ALA A 119 -1.23 5.53 -16.55
C ALA A 119 -0.34 6.24 -15.53
N ARG A 120 -0.77 7.40 -15.01
CA ARG A 120 -0.04 8.14 -13.96
C ARG A 120 0.04 7.42 -12.61
N ASN A 121 -0.82 6.43 -12.39
CA ASN A 121 -0.82 5.60 -11.20
C ASN A 121 -0.03 4.30 -11.40
N VAL A 122 0.42 4.02 -12.63
CA VAL A 122 1.23 2.82 -12.94
C VAL A 122 2.70 3.09 -12.62
N ILE A 123 3.34 2.13 -11.98
CA ILE A 123 4.74 2.19 -11.57
C ILE A 123 5.49 1.05 -12.26
N ALA A 124 6.47 1.40 -13.10
CA ALA A 124 7.35 0.42 -13.72
C ALA A 124 8.23 -0.25 -12.65
N ILE A 125 8.37 -1.57 -12.73
CA ILE A 125 9.08 -2.37 -11.74
C ILE A 125 10.31 -3.00 -12.38
N ASP A 126 11.44 -2.92 -11.67
CA ASP A 126 12.66 -3.63 -12.06
C ASP A 126 12.45 -5.15 -12.01
N GLU A 127 12.81 -5.84 -13.09
CA GLU A 127 12.62 -7.28 -13.23
C GLU A 127 13.44 -8.12 -12.24
N SER A 128 14.49 -7.56 -11.65
CA SER A 128 15.29 -8.22 -10.62
C SER A 128 14.56 -8.36 -9.28
N LEU A 129 13.51 -7.58 -9.04
CA LEU A 129 12.74 -7.63 -7.80
C LEU A 129 11.78 -8.83 -7.80
N PRO A 130 11.77 -9.65 -6.72
CA PRO A 130 10.81 -10.75 -6.60
C PRO A 130 9.36 -10.22 -6.57
N GLU A 131 8.46 -10.85 -7.31
CA GLU A 131 7.04 -10.47 -7.34
C GLU A 131 6.36 -10.52 -5.96
N ASP A 132 6.78 -11.46 -5.10
CA ASP A 132 6.27 -11.54 -3.72
C ASP A 132 6.57 -10.26 -2.92
N VAL A 133 7.71 -9.61 -3.20
CA VAL A 133 8.08 -8.33 -2.58
C VAL A 133 7.31 -7.18 -3.21
N VAL A 134 7.20 -7.17 -4.54
CA VAL A 134 6.49 -6.10 -5.26
C VAL A 134 4.99 -6.09 -4.94
N SER A 135 4.39 -7.25 -4.70
CA SER A 135 2.95 -7.36 -4.46
C SER A 135 2.45 -6.52 -3.27
N PHE A 136 3.31 -6.16 -2.30
CA PHE A 136 2.95 -5.30 -1.16
C PHE A 136 3.61 -3.89 -1.20
N PHE A 137 3.97 -3.41 -2.38
CA PHE A 137 4.59 -2.07 -2.54
C PHE A 137 3.71 -0.92 -2.09
N ASP A 138 2.39 -1.07 -2.07
CA ASP A 138 1.49 -0.09 -1.44
C ASP A 138 1.85 0.11 0.04
N ALA A 139 1.93 -0.97 0.82
CA ALA A 139 2.32 -0.90 2.22
C ALA A 139 3.76 -0.35 2.40
N PHE A 140 4.69 -0.71 1.50
CA PHE A 140 6.05 -0.18 1.49
C PHE A 140 6.08 1.32 1.19
N GLY A 141 5.29 1.79 0.23
CA GLY A 141 5.13 3.21 -0.10
C GLY A 141 4.60 4.03 1.08
N ASN A 142 3.56 3.54 1.73
CA ASN A 142 2.99 4.16 2.94
C ASN A 142 4.00 4.25 4.08
N ALA A 143 4.77 3.18 4.32
CA ALA A 143 5.82 3.15 5.34
C ALA A 143 6.94 4.13 5.02
N THR A 144 7.38 4.18 3.76
CA THR A 144 8.45 5.07 3.27
C THR A 144 8.04 6.54 3.40
N HIS A 145 6.84 6.86 2.91
CA HIS A 145 6.30 8.21 2.99
C HIS A 145 6.23 8.69 4.44
N THR A 146 5.66 7.88 5.33
CA THR A 146 5.52 8.24 6.75
C THR A 146 6.88 8.39 7.45
N ALA A 147 7.80 7.44 7.23
CA ALA A 147 9.12 7.45 7.88
C ALA A 147 9.95 8.66 7.45
N LEU A 148 9.90 9.02 6.15
CA LEU A 148 10.75 10.08 5.59
C LEU A 148 10.11 11.49 5.62
N MET A 149 8.94 11.64 6.25
CA MET A 149 8.30 12.97 6.42
C MET A 149 9.11 13.92 7.33
N PHE A 150 9.97 13.38 8.18
CA PHE A 150 10.80 14.14 9.10
C PHE A 150 12.27 13.71 8.98
N PRO A 151 13.24 14.57 9.35
CA PRO A 151 14.64 14.18 9.46
C PRO A 151 14.80 13.00 10.42
N LEU A 152 15.54 11.97 10.00
CA LEU A 152 15.74 10.75 10.79
C LEU A 152 17.18 10.58 11.30
N ILE A 153 18.15 11.20 10.62
CA ILE A 153 19.58 10.99 10.91
C ILE A 153 19.89 11.47 12.34
N GLY A 154 20.32 10.53 13.18
CA GLY A 154 20.65 10.82 14.57
C GLY A 154 19.46 10.93 15.53
N GLU A 155 18.24 10.82 15.06
CA GLU A 155 17.02 10.95 15.85
C GLU A 155 16.58 9.64 16.50
N ASP A 156 15.83 9.74 17.59
CA ASP A 156 15.13 8.63 18.22
C ASP A 156 13.70 8.54 17.68
N VAL A 157 13.34 7.36 17.19
CA VAL A 157 12.05 7.11 16.55
C VAL A 157 11.23 6.11 17.36
N LEU A 158 9.98 6.49 17.67
CA LEU A 158 8.99 5.60 18.24
C LEU A 158 7.93 5.25 17.19
N ILE A 159 7.75 3.95 16.93
CA ILE A 159 6.72 3.42 16.04
C ILE A 159 5.66 2.70 16.89
N THR A 160 4.42 3.14 16.79
CA THR A 160 3.30 2.51 17.49
C THR A 160 2.58 1.54 16.55
N GLY A 161 2.64 0.24 16.88
CA GLY A 161 2.07 -0.85 16.09
C GLY A 161 3.09 -1.53 15.16
N ALA A 162 3.35 -2.81 15.43
CA ALA A 162 4.20 -3.68 14.61
C ALA A 162 3.38 -4.44 13.55
N GLY A 163 2.48 -3.74 12.86
CA GLY A 163 1.86 -4.25 11.64
C GLY A 163 2.85 -4.19 10.46
N PRO A 164 2.47 -4.65 9.25
CA PRO A 164 3.37 -4.63 8.08
C PRO A 164 4.01 -3.25 7.84
N ILE A 165 3.21 -2.19 7.83
CA ILE A 165 3.69 -0.80 7.63
C ILE A 165 4.68 -0.39 8.74
N GLY A 166 4.36 -0.67 10.02
CA GLY A 166 5.24 -0.32 11.14
C GLY A 166 6.57 -1.05 11.11
N ILE A 167 6.57 -2.35 10.77
CA ILE A 167 7.78 -3.16 10.65
C ILE A 167 8.67 -2.65 9.51
N ILE A 168 8.08 -2.36 8.35
CA ILE A 168 8.79 -1.80 7.19
C ILE A 168 9.34 -0.42 7.54
N ALA A 169 8.54 0.46 8.17
CA ALA A 169 8.99 1.78 8.62
C ALA A 169 10.18 1.69 9.58
N GLY A 170 10.17 0.68 10.49
CA GLY A 170 11.31 0.41 11.37
C GLY A 170 12.60 0.15 10.63
N GLY A 171 12.56 -0.72 9.60
CA GLY A 171 13.70 -0.99 8.73
C GLY A 171 14.16 0.25 7.96
N ILE A 172 13.22 1.03 7.41
CA ILE A 172 13.51 2.29 6.70
C ILE A 172 14.18 3.29 7.63
N CYS A 173 13.67 3.49 8.85
CA CYS A 173 14.25 4.40 9.82
C CYS A 173 15.70 4.01 10.18
N LYS A 174 15.96 2.72 10.38
CA LYS A 174 17.34 2.22 10.62
C LYS A 174 18.24 2.48 9.42
N TYR A 175 17.79 2.17 8.22
CA TYR A 175 18.55 2.40 6.99
C TYR A 175 18.85 3.89 6.76
N ALA A 176 17.89 4.77 7.08
CA ALA A 176 18.03 6.22 6.93
C ALA A 176 18.91 6.87 8.00
N GLY A 177 19.41 6.12 9.00
CA GLY A 177 20.37 6.61 9.99
C GLY A 177 19.73 7.10 11.29
N ALA A 178 18.54 6.65 11.65
CA ALA A 178 17.98 6.91 12.98
C ALA A 178 18.92 6.32 14.05
N ARG A 179 19.15 7.10 15.12
CA ARG A 179 20.00 6.70 16.25
C ARG A 179 19.42 5.49 16.97
N ARG A 180 18.12 5.55 17.25
CA ARG A 180 17.40 4.49 17.95
C ARG A 180 15.99 4.35 17.37
N VAL A 181 15.57 3.13 17.11
CA VAL A 181 14.21 2.82 16.65
C VAL A 181 13.56 1.88 17.65
N VAL A 182 12.49 2.35 18.28
CA VAL A 182 11.65 1.59 19.21
C VAL A 182 10.30 1.32 18.53
N ILE A 183 9.84 0.09 18.54
CA ILE A 183 8.51 -0.29 18.03
C ILE A 183 7.69 -0.94 19.13
N THR A 184 6.38 -0.70 19.14
CA THR A 184 5.47 -1.28 20.13
C THR A 184 4.37 -2.11 19.46
N ASP A 185 3.94 -3.16 20.12
CA ASP A 185 2.72 -3.94 19.79
C ASP A 185 2.30 -4.73 21.02
N VAL A 186 1.18 -5.45 20.94
CA VAL A 186 0.75 -6.42 21.93
C VAL A 186 0.94 -7.87 21.43
N ASN A 187 1.29 -8.06 20.18
CA ASN A 187 1.47 -9.34 19.51
C ASN A 187 2.97 -9.71 19.41
N GLU A 188 3.40 -10.74 20.12
CA GLU A 188 4.80 -11.18 20.15
C GLU A 188 5.34 -11.61 18.79
N TYR A 189 4.54 -12.29 17.96
CA TYR A 189 4.97 -12.69 16.62
C TYR A 189 5.36 -11.48 15.77
N ARG A 190 4.57 -10.40 15.83
CA ARG A 190 4.87 -9.16 15.12
C ARG A 190 6.11 -8.47 15.67
N LEU A 191 6.27 -8.46 16.98
CA LEU A 191 7.46 -7.91 17.63
C LEU A 191 8.72 -8.69 17.25
N ASP A 192 8.63 -10.01 17.11
CA ASP A 192 9.75 -10.82 16.62
C ASP A 192 10.13 -10.48 15.17
N LEU A 193 9.16 -10.27 14.30
CA LEU A 193 9.42 -9.79 12.94
C LEU A 193 10.13 -8.43 12.97
N ALA A 194 9.69 -7.50 13.82
CA ALA A 194 10.33 -6.20 13.97
C ALA A 194 11.79 -6.32 14.46
N ARG A 195 12.08 -7.20 15.43
CA ARG A 195 13.47 -7.48 15.88
C ARG A 195 14.33 -7.99 14.72
N ARG A 196 13.81 -8.91 13.92
CA ARG A 196 14.50 -9.42 12.73
C ARG A 196 14.75 -8.34 11.67
N MET A 197 13.92 -7.31 11.65
CA MET A 197 14.07 -6.13 10.76
C MET A 197 15.12 -5.14 11.27
N GLY A 198 15.67 -5.36 12.47
CA GLY A 198 16.80 -4.60 13.03
C GLY A 198 16.41 -3.38 13.86
N VAL A 199 15.18 -3.29 14.37
CA VAL A 199 14.82 -2.26 15.35
C VAL A 199 15.60 -2.46 16.66
N ASP A 200 15.92 -1.37 17.37
CA ASP A 200 16.74 -1.44 18.59
C ASP A 200 15.95 -1.97 19.80
N ALA A 201 14.65 -1.73 19.83
CA ALA A 201 13.78 -2.30 20.86
C ALA A 201 12.38 -2.58 20.29
N ALA A 202 11.82 -3.73 20.65
CA ALA A 202 10.44 -4.12 20.31
C ALA A 202 9.72 -4.47 21.61
N VAL A 203 8.78 -3.61 22.02
CA VAL A 203 8.18 -3.56 23.37
C VAL A 203 6.74 -4.06 23.30
N ASN A 204 6.43 -5.07 24.12
CA ASN A 204 5.06 -5.50 24.33
C ASN A 204 4.39 -4.64 25.39
N THR A 205 3.60 -3.67 24.97
CA THR A 205 2.94 -2.70 25.87
C THR A 205 1.88 -3.30 26.80
N ALA A 206 1.46 -4.54 26.55
CA ALA A 206 0.60 -5.28 27.50
C ALA A 206 1.39 -5.89 28.66
N LYS A 207 2.73 -6.01 28.53
CA LYS A 207 3.60 -6.67 29.50
C LYS A 207 4.66 -5.75 30.10
N GLU A 208 5.06 -4.71 29.39
CA GLU A 208 6.19 -3.86 29.71
C GLU A 208 5.80 -2.37 29.72
N ASP A 209 6.39 -1.60 30.62
CA ASP A 209 6.23 -0.13 30.62
C ASP A 209 7.20 0.48 29.60
N LEU A 210 6.65 1.01 28.51
CA LEU A 210 7.41 1.67 27.44
C LEU A 210 8.37 2.75 27.99
N ARG A 211 7.98 3.51 29.00
CA ARG A 211 8.81 4.58 29.58
C ARG A 211 10.14 4.08 30.12
N LYS A 212 10.18 2.85 30.63
CA LYS A 212 11.43 2.24 31.14
C LYS A 212 12.39 1.85 30.01
N VAL A 213 11.89 1.71 28.80
CA VAL A 213 12.69 1.36 27.61
C VAL A 213 13.17 2.62 26.89
N MET A 214 12.45 3.73 27.02
CA MET A 214 12.77 5.00 26.35
C MET A 214 13.90 5.78 27.05
N HIS A 215 14.27 5.44 28.27
CA HIS A 215 15.42 5.97 29.03
C HIS A 215 16.63 5.05 28.87
#